data_1b54ccd765481ccbfb1e080635982147
#
_entry.id   1b54ccd765481ccbfb1e080635982147
#
_cell.length_a   1.000
_cell.length_b   1.000
_cell.length_c   1.000
_cell.angle_alpha   90.00
_cell.angle_beta   90.00
_cell.angle_gamma   90.00
#
_symmetry.space_group_name_H-M   'P 1'
#
loop_
_entity.id
_entity.type
_entity.pdbx_description
1 polymer ?
#
loop_
_entity_poly.entity_id
_entity_poly.type
_entity_poly.pdbx_seq_one_letter_code
_entity_poly.pdbx_strand_id
1 'polypeptide(L)' 'MNSFNKKALIIGVIVAVIIFGIGFATLTNYLNG' A
#
# COMPACT_ATOMS: atom_id res chain seq x y z
N MET A 1 13.96 -0.60 21.18
CA MET A 1 13.89 -0.82 20.67
C MET A 1 14.31 -0.91 19.84
N ASN A 2 14.51 -1.11 19.55
CA ASN A 2 14.95 -1.37 19.06
C ASN A 2 15.28 -1.47 17.92
N SER A 3 15.37 -1.91 17.43
CA SER A 3 16.02 -2.18 16.21
C SER A 3 15.03 -2.22 15.11
N PHE A 4 14.78 -1.10 14.66
CA PHE A 4 13.84 -0.91 13.59
C PHE A 4 14.53 -1.33 12.29
N ASN A 5 14.01 -2.35 11.64
CA ASN A 5 14.59 -2.87 10.41
C ASN A 5 14.16 -1.99 9.24
N LYS A 6 15.13 -1.30 8.65
CA LYS A 6 14.84 -0.40 7.53
C LYS A 6 14.27 -1.15 6.34
N LYS A 7 14.73 -2.38 6.12
CA LYS A 7 14.20 -3.18 5.02
C LYS A 7 12.72 -3.47 5.21
N ALA A 8 12.34 -3.80 6.44
CA ALA A 8 10.94 -4.07 6.73
C ALA A 8 10.10 -2.83 6.50
N LEU A 9 10.65 -1.67 6.85
CA LEU A 9 9.95 -0.41 6.64
C LEU A 9 9.71 -0.17 5.17
N ILE A 10 10.74 -0.36 4.34
CA ILE A 10 10.63 -0.14 2.91
C ILE A 10 9.60 -1.09 2.30
N ILE A 11 9.69 -2.36 2.66
CA ILE A 11 8.76 -3.36 2.16
C ILE A 11 7.33 -3.02 2.55
N GLY A 12 7.15 -2.60 3.80
CA GLY A 12 5.83 -2.22 4.29
C GLY A 12 5.24 -1.06 3.52
N VAL A 13 6.07 -0.06 3.22
CA VAL A 13 5.63 1.11 2.47
C VAL A 13 5.21 0.70 1.05
N ILE A 14 6.01 -0.16 0.42
CA ILE A 14 5.70 -0.61 -0.93
C ILE A 14 4.38 -1.37 -0.95
N VAL A 15 4.20 -2.28 0.00
CA VAL A 15 2.96 -3.06 0.07
C VAL A 15 1.77 -2.14 0.32
N ALA A 16 1.92 -1.16 1.20
CA ALA A 16 0.85 -0.23 1.50
C ALA A 16 0.46 0.58 0.27
N VAL A 17 1.44 1.01 -0.51
CA VAL A 17 1.18 1.77 -1.72
C VAL A 17 0.43 0.92 -2.75
N ILE A 18 0.84 -0.34 -2.89
CA ILE A 18 0.19 -1.24 -3.83
C ILE A 18 -1.26 -1.48 -3.44
N ILE A 19 -1.49 -1.78 -2.17
CA ILE A 19 -2.84 -2.04 -1.67
C ILE A 19 -3.72 -0.81 -1.83
N PHE A 20 -3.17 0.34 -1.50
CA PHE A 20 -3.91 1.59 -1.60
C PHE A 20 -4.27 1.92 -3.05
N GLY A 21 -3.31 1.69 -3.96
CA GLY A 21 -3.54 1.92 -5.38
C GLY A 21 -4.60 1.01 -5.96
N ILE A 22 -4.52 -0.28 -5.63
CA ILE A 22 -5.50 -1.25 -6.12
C ILE A 22 -6.88 -0.94 -5.56
N GLY A 23 -6.96 -0.61 -4.27
CA GLY A 23 -8.23 -0.26 -3.65
C GLY A 23 -8.86 0.95 -4.28
N PHE A 24 -8.04 1.97 -4.53
CA PHE A 24 -8.54 3.19 -5.16
C PHE A 24 -9.01 2.94 -6.58
N ALA A 25 -8.22 2.18 -7.34
CA ALA A 25 -8.58 1.85 -8.72
C ALA A 25 -9.89 1.06 -8.77
N THR A 26 -10.05 0.11 -7.84
CA THR A 26 -11.27 -0.68 -7.77
C THR A 26 -12.48 0.19 -7.48
N LEU A 27 -12.34 1.10 -6.52
CA LEU A 27 -13.42 2.00 -6.15
C LEU A 27 -13.79 2.92 -7.32
N THR A 28 -12.77 3.46 -7.98
CA THR A 28 -12.98 4.34 -9.12
C THR A 28 -13.73 3.61 -10.23
N ASN A 29 -13.31 2.39 -10.51
CA ASN A 29 -13.94 1.57 -11.54
C ASN A 29 -15.41 1.28 -11.19
N TYR A 30 -15.66 1.02 -9.92
CA TYR A 30 -17.00 0.73 -9.45
C TYR A 30 -17.92 1.95 -9.65
N LEU A 31 -17.41 3.13 -9.29
CA LEU A 31 -18.20 4.34 -9.39
C LEU A 31 -18.41 4.80 -10.83
N ASN A 32 -17.45 4.55 -11.68
CA ASN A 32 -17.55 4.93 -13.08
C ASN A 32 -18.34 3.94 -13.91
N GLY A 33 -18.63 2.83 -13.34
CA GLY A 33 -19.48 1.95 -13.98
C GLY A 33 -19.17 0.81 -14.64
#